data_8df091f3be521f488b239b7ae9dcf535
#
_entry.id   8df091f3be521f488b239b7ae9dcf535
#
_cell.length_a   1.000
_cell.length_b   1.000
_cell.length_c   1.000
_cell.angle_alpha   90.00
_cell.angle_beta   90.00
_cell.angle_gamma   90.00
#
_symmetry.space_group_name_H-M   'P 1'
#
loop_
_entity.id
_entity.type
_entity.pdbx_description
1 polymer ?
#
loop_
_entity_poly.entity_id
_entity_poly.type
_entity_poly.pdbx_seq_one_letter_code
_entity_poly.pdbx_strand_id
1 'polypeptide(L)'
;EMEREIERTVSDSRVETVHMVRPNHMNAAGRLFGGQLMQWLDEVAGLVAKRHIRGNVITASVDNLRFIHGAYQGEMVVIIGKATYVGNSSMEVRVDTYVEHLSDGMRYPINRAYFTMVGLDEKDKPCRIPRLTIKSEEEKAEWEAAEKRREMRMHRRKEGF
;
A
#
# COMPACT_ATOMS: atom_id res chain seq x y z
N GLU A 1 -34.39 -1.90 11.59
CA GLU A 1 -33.60 -2.47 10.50
C GLU A 1 -32.14 -2.13 10.77
N MET A 2 -31.30 -3.17 11.03
CA MET A 2 -29.85 -2.96 11.13
C MET A 2 -29.35 -2.65 9.71
N GLU A 3 -28.79 -1.46 9.53
CA GLU A 3 -28.12 -1.13 8.26
C GLU A 3 -27.01 -2.15 8.02
N ARG A 4 -27.06 -2.81 6.87
CA ARG A 4 -26.05 -3.76 6.47
C ARG A 4 -24.73 -3.01 6.22
N GLU A 5 -23.66 -3.40 6.92
CA GLU A 5 -22.36 -2.78 6.70
C GLU A 5 -21.92 -2.95 5.25
N ILE A 6 -21.27 -1.89 4.73
CA ILE A 6 -20.71 -1.91 3.37
C ILE A 6 -19.49 -2.84 3.36
N GLU A 7 -19.46 -3.71 2.35
CA GLU A 7 -18.35 -4.63 2.10
C GLU A 7 -17.77 -4.38 0.71
N ARG A 8 -16.47 -4.53 0.60
CA ARG A 8 -15.76 -4.45 -0.68
C ARG A 8 -14.77 -5.60 -0.78
N THR A 9 -14.50 -6.01 -2.00
CA THR A 9 -13.49 -7.05 -2.29
C THR A 9 -12.11 -6.42 -2.46
N VAL A 10 -11.08 -7.23 -2.44
CA VAL A 10 -9.70 -6.79 -2.72
C VAL A 10 -9.60 -6.17 -4.11
N SER A 11 -10.24 -6.78 -5.11
CA SER A 11 -10.22 -6.27 -6.49
C SER A 11 -10.94 -4.94 -6.66
N ASP A 12 -11.91 -4.60 -5.82
CA ASP A 12 -12.66 -3.33 -5.92
C ASP A 12 -11.76 -2.11 -5.73
N SER A 13 -10.71 -2.23 -4.94
CA SER A 13 -9.83 -1.11 -4.60
C SER A 13 -8.41 -1.23 -5.15
N ARG A 14 -8.08 -2.33 -5.83
CA ARG A 14 -6.75 -2.55 -6.42
C ARG A 14 -6.36 -1.41 -7.35
N VAL A 15 -5.12 -0.93 -7.22
CA VAL A 15 -4.55 0.13 -8.05
C VAL A 15 -3.23 -0.36 -8.66
N GLU A 16 -3.04 -0.10 -9.94
CA GLU A 16 -1.77 -0.28 -10.62
C GLU A 16 -1.38 1.03 -11.29
N THR A 17 -0.16 1.48 -11.05
CA THR A 17 0.40 2.67 -11.71
C THR A 17 1.71 2.33 -12.38
N VAL A 18 2.05 3.07 -13.42
CA VAL A 18 3.32 2.93 -14.14
C VAL A 18 3.98 4.29 -14.25
N HIS A 19 5.24 4.36 -13.85
CA HIS A 19 6.04 5.57 -13.91
C HIS A 19 7.33 5.31 -14.70
N MET A 20 7.62 6.15 -15.66
CA MET A 20 8.95 6.14 -16.29
C MET A 20 9.90 6.93 -15.40
N VAL A 21 11.08 6.39 -15.11
CA VAL A 21 12.10 7.08 -14.35
C VAL A 21 12.73 8.16 -15.22
N ARG A 22 12.53 9.41 -14.84
CA ARG A 22 13.02 10.61 -15.56
C ARG A 22 14.25 11.18 -14.85
N PRO A 23 15.02 12.06 -15.52
CA PRO A 23 16.20 12.68 -14.91
C PRO A 23 15.92 13.37 -13.57
N ASN A 24 14.77 14.05 -13.43
CA ASN A 24 14.38 14.73 -12.20
C ASN A 24 13.94 13.77 -11.07
N HIS A 25 13.85 12.47 -11.33
CA HIS A 25 13.56 11.46 -10.33
C HIS A 25 14.83 10.82 -9.75
N MET A 26 15.99 11.19 -10.24
CA MET A 26 17.27 10.56 -9.91
C MET A 26 17.95 11.21 -8.72
N ASN A 27 18.70 10.42 -7.96
CA ASN A 27 19.62 10.94 -6.95
C ASN A 27 21.03 11.19 -7.56
N ALA A 28 21.95 11.70 -6.73
CA ALA A 28 23.32 11.97 -7.15
C ALA A 28 24.11 10.71 -7.57
N ALA A 29 23.68 9.53 -7.11
CA ALA A 29 24.31 8.25 -7.45
C ALA A 29 23.80 7.65 -8.78
N GLY A 30 22.91 8.36 -9.49
CA GLY A 30 22.38 7.91 -10.78
C GLY A 30 21.29 6.85 -10.67
N ARG A 31 20.58 6.79 -9.56
CA ARG A 31 19.46 5.86 -9.30
C ARG A 31 18.20 6.62 -8.94
N LEU A 32 17.07 5.97 -9.07
CA LEU A 32 15.80 6.51 -8.57
C LEU A 32 15.95 6.93 -7.10
N PHE A 33 15.63 8.20 -6.84
CA PHE A 33 15.67 8.75 -5.50
C PHE A 33 14.65 8.03 -4.60
N GLY A 34 15.11 7.55 -3.42
CA GLY A 34 14.26 6.81 -2.49
C GLY A 34 13.02 7.59 -2.05
N GLY A 35 13.15 8.88 -1.82
CA GLY A 35 12.03 9.75 -1.48
C GLY A 35 10.99 9.86 -2.60
N GLN A 36 11.44 9.84 -3.87
CA GLN A 36 10.52 9.82 -5.02
C GLN A 36 9.74 8.52 -5.07
N LEU A 37 10.41 7.37 -4.84
CA LEU A 37 9.72 6.08 -4.77
C LEU A 37 8.72 6.07 -3.62
N MET A 38 9.11 6.54 -2.44
CA MET A 38 8.20 6.63 -1.28
C MET A 38 6.96 7.47 -1.58
N GLN A 39 7.12 8.58 -2.29
CA GLN A 39 5.99 9.40 -2.71
C GLN A 39 5.03 8.61 -3.60
N TRP A 40 5.54 7.90 -4.60
CA TRP A 40 4.71 7.08 -5.48
C TRP A 40 4.01 5.94 -4.72
N LEU A 41 4.71 5.30 -3.76
CA LEU A 41 4.13 4.25 -2.94
C LEU A 41 2.98 4.78 -2.07
N ASP A 42 3.18 5.93 -1.43
CA ASP A 42 2.17 6.56 -0.59
C ASP A 42 0.95 6.97 -1.41
N GLU A 43 1.14 7.51 -2.59
CA GLU A 43 0.06 7.85 -3.51
C GLU A 43 -0.78 6.62 -3.87
N VAL A 44 -0.14 5.50 -4.21
CA VAL A 44 -0.85 4.25 -4.54
C VAL A 44 -1.61 3.73 -3.32
N ALA A 45 -0.98 3.69 -2.15
CA ALA A 45 -1.64 3.26 -0.92
C ALA A 45 -2.87 4.14 -0.60
N GLY A 46 -2.72 5.45 -0.78
CA GLY A 46 -3.81 6.41 -0.61
C GLY A 46 -4.96 6.19 -1.58
N LEU A 47 -4.66 5.87 -2.83
CA LEU A 47 -5.70 5.58 -3.84
C LEU A 47 -6.46 4.30 -3.52
N VAL A 48 -5.77 3.25 -3.09
CA VAL A 48 -6.41 2.00 -2.65
C VAL A 48 -7.34 2.28 -1.47
N ALA A 49 -6.84 2.99 -0.46
CA ALA A 49 -7.63 3.33 0.72
C ALA A 49 -8.84 4.18 0.37
N LYS A 50 -8.69 5.16 -0.51
CA LYS A 50 -9.81 6.02 -0.97
C LYS A 50 -10.87 5.22 -1.73
N ARG A 51 -10.46 4.29 -2.58
CA ARG A 51 -11.41 3.41 -3.29
C ARG A 51 -12.17 2.50 -2.32
N HIS A 52 -11.48 1.99 -1.30
CA HIS A 52 -12.10 1.12 -0.30
C HIS A 52 -13.01 1.89 0.66
N ILE A 53 -12.53 2.99 1.20
CA ILE A 53 -13.22 3.77 2.24
C ILE A 53 -14.24 4.73 1.65
N ARG A 54 -13.91 5.33 0.50
CA ARG A 54 -14.68 6.41 -0.16
C ARG A 54 -14.90 7.61 0.76
N GLY A 55 -13.84 8.03 1.42
CA GLY A 55 -13.82 9.16 2.34
C GLY A 55 -12.41 9.66 2.56
N ASN A 56 -12.22 10.46 3.58
CA ASN A 56 -10.91 10.97 3.95
C ASN A 56 -10.05 9.86 4.55
N VAL A 57 -8.79 9.84 4.16
CA VAL A 57 -7.80 8.85 4.63
C VAL A 57 -6.49 9.55 4.95
N ILE A 58 -5.76 9.01 5.92
CA ILE A 58 -4.39 9.40 6.22
C ILE A 58 -3.48 8.18 6.29
N THR A 59 -2.22 8.36 5.97
CA THR A 59 -1.18 7.36 6.19
C THR A 59 -0.73 7.44 7.64
N ALA A 60 -0.86 6.34 8.36
CA ALA A 60 -0.46 6.27 9.76
C ALA A 60 0.94 5.70 9.95
N SER A 61 1.29 4.65 9.19
CA SER A 61 2.61 4.02 9.28
C SER A 61 2.92 3.21 8.03
N VAL A 62 4.22 2.91 7.86
CA VAL A 62 4.72 2.06 6.79
C VAL A 62 5.65 1.01 7.41
N ASP A 63 5.41 -0.26 7.07
CA ASP A 63 6.25 -1.37 7.51
C ASP A 63 6.98 -2.01 6.33
N ASN A 64 8.18 -2.54 6.61
CA ASN A 64 9.00 -3.30 5.67
C ASN A 64 9.43 -2.52 4.42
N LEU A 65 9.62 -1.23 4.55
CA LEU A 65 10.10 -0.41 3.45
C LEU A 65 11.60 -0.63 3.25
N ARG A 66 11.94 -1.51 2.31
CA ARG A 66 13.33 -1.82 1.94
C ARG A 66 13.55 -1.53 0.47
N PHE A 67 14.70 -0.93 0.16
CA PHE A 67 15.14 -0.69 -1.21
C PHE A 67 16.11 -1.80 -1.62
N ILE A 68 15.58 -2.88 -2.20
CA ILE A 68 16.36 -4.09 -2.49
C ILE A 68 17.20 -3.91 -3.75
N HIS A 69 16.62 -3.27 -4.79
CA HIS A 69 17.28 -3.00 -6.05
C HIS A 69 17.03 -1.55 -6.47
N GLY A 70 17.95 -0.98 -7.24
CA GLY A 70 17.78 0.34 -7.82
C GLY A 70 16.93 0.30 -9.08
N ALA A 71 16.33 1.45 -9.40
CA ALA A 71 15.76 1.71 -10.71
C ALA A 71 16.55 2.83 -11.37
N TYR A 72 16.65 2.80 -12.70
CA TYR A 72 17.51 3.68 -13.45
C TYR A 72 16.71 4.47 -14.49
N GLN A 73 17.29 5.57 -14.95
CA GLN A 73 16.65 6.43 -15.94
C GLN A 73 16.19 5.63 -17.17
N GLY A 74 14.96 5.89 -17.59
CA GLY A 74 14.36 5.24 -18.75
C GLY A 74 13.68 3.91 -18.45
N GLU A 75 13.86 3.37 -17.25
CA GLU A 75 13.12 2.17 -16.82
C GLU A 75 11.71 2.51 -16.41
N MET A 76 10.79 1.55 -16.57
CA MET A 76 9.41 1.68 -16.09
C MET A 76 9.28 1.05 -14.70
N VAL A 77 8.76 1.83 -13.77
CA VAL A 77 8.46 1.38 -12.42
C VAL A 77 6.95 1.13 -12.32
N VAL A 78 6.58 -0.12 -12.05
CA VAL A 78 5.20 -0.56 -11.91
C VAL A 78 4.90 -0.73 -10.43
N ILE A 79 3.84 -0.10 -9.95
CA ILE A 79 3.46 -0.13 -8.54
C ILE A 79 2.04 -0.66 -8.42
N ILE A 80 1.87 -1.73 -7.65
CA ILE A 80 0.58 -2.40 -7.46
C ILE A 80 0.21 -2.34 -5.99
N GLY A 81 -0.94 -1.74 -5.69
CA GLY A 81 -1.50 -1.70 -4.34
C GLY A 81 -2.77 -2.52 -4.23
N LYS A 82 -2.91 -3.24 -3.12
CA LYS A 82 -4.12 -3.98 -2.79
C LYS A 82 -4.37 -4.02 -1.29
N ALA A 83 -5.64 -4.00 -0.90
CA ALA A 83 -6.03 -4.17 0.49
C ALA A 83 -5.73 -5.60 0.95
N THR A 84 -5.17 -5.75 2.16
CA THR A 84 -4.89 -7.05 2.76
C THR A 84 -5.68 -7.29 4.03
N TYR A 85 -6.02 -6.21 4.76
CA TYR A 85 -6.66 -6.31 6.07
C TYR A 85 -7.47 -5.05 6.37
N VAL A 86 -8.57 -5.23 7.06
CA VAL A 86 -9.43 -4.13 7.53
C VAL A 86 -9.73 -4.35 9.00
N GLY A 87 -9.37 -3.36 9.83
CA GLY A 87 -9.76 -3.28 11.24
C GLY A 87 -11.00 -2.42 11.43
N ASN A 88 -11.13 -1.79 12.59
CA ASN A 88 -12.28 -0.91 12.86
C ASN A 88 -12.19 0.38 12.02
N SER A 89 -11.14 1.17 12.20
CA SER A 89 -10.94 2.46 11.52
C SER A 89 -9.70 2.49 10.63
N SER A 90 -8.95 1.41 10.59
CA SER A 90 -7.72 1.32 9.80
C SER A 90 -7.74 0.10 8.88
N MET A 91 -6.93 0.17 7.84
CA MET A 91 -6.71 -0.93 6.92
C MET A 91 -5.23 -1.01 6.56
N GLU A 92 -4.81 -2.20 6.15
CA GLU A 92 -3.48 -2.40 5.59
C GLU A 92 -3.57 -2.49 4.07
N VAL A 93 -2.66 -1.79 3.41
CA VAL A 93 -2.47 -1.86 1.96
C VAL A 93 -1.07 -2.40 1.69
N ARG A 94 -0.99 -3.51 0.97
CA ARG A 94 0.28 -4.03 0.45
C ARG A 94 0.60 -3.32 -0.85
N VAL A 95 1.81 -2.79 -0.96
CA VAL A 95 2.27 -2.11 -2.17
C VAL A 95 3.53 -2.81 -2.67
N ASP A 96 3.44 -3.42 -3.85
CA ASP A 96 4.55 -4.07 -4.54
C ASP A 96 5.07 -3.17 -5.65
N THR A 97 6.38 -3.08 -5.78
CA THR A 97 7.04 -2.31 -6.83
C THR A 97 7.91 -3.20 -7.69
N TYR A 98 7.79 -3.05 -8.98
CA TYR A 98 8.54 -3.81 -9.99
C TYR A 98 9.21 -2.86 -10.97
N VAL A 99 10.35 -3.27 -11.51
CA VAL A 99 10.91 -2.66 -12.73
C VAL A 99 10.51 -3.54 -13.90
N GLU A 100 9.92 -2.93 -14.92
CA GLU A 100 9.56 -3.61 -16.16
C GLU A 100 10.57 -3.23 -17.24
N HIS A 101 11.25 -4.23 -17.80
CA HIS A 101 12.21 -4.02 -18.88
C HIS A 101 11.52 -3.99 -20.22
N LEU A 102 11.81 -2.96 -21.02
CA LEU A 102 11.23 -2.79 -22.36
C LEU A 102 11.67 -3.88 -23.31
N SER A 103 12.88 -4.44 -23.12
CA SER A 103 13.46 -5.41 -24.05
C SER A 103 12.75 -6.75 -24.05
N ASP A 104 12.27 -7.24 -22.88
CA ASP A 104 11.64 -8.54 -22.72
C ASP A 104 10.25 -8.50 -22.08
N GLY A 105 9.81 -7.32 -21.61
CA GLY A 105 8.53 -7.14 -20.92
C GLY A 105 8.48 -7.78 -19.53
N MET A 106 9.59 -8.28 -19.02
CA MET A 106 9.63 -8.93 -17.71
C MET A 106 9.65 -7.92 -16.57
N ARG A 107 9.01 -8.29 -15.46
CA ARG A 107 8.94 -7.50 -14.24
C ARG A 107 9.83 -8.10 -13.17
N TYR A 108 10.67 -7.26 -12.58
CA TYR A 108 11.60 -7.63 -11.51
C TYR A 108 11.19 -6.92 -10.22
N PRO A 109 10.93 -7.64 -9.11
CA PRO A 109 10.51 -7.01 -7.85
C PRO A 109 11.67 -6.20 -7.25
N ILE A 110 11.39 -4.96 -6.84
CA ILE A 110 12.37 -4.08 -6.21
C ILE A 110 11.99 -3.66 -4.80
N ASN A 111 10.71 -3.76 -4.45
CA ASN A 111 10.24 -3.34 -3.13
C ASN A 111 8.88 -3.97 -2.81
N ARG A 112 8.65 -4.22 -1.53
CA ARG A 112 7.32 -4.53 -0.97
C ARG A 112 7.20 -3.79 0.35
N ALA A 113 6.12 -3.05 0.51
CA ALA A 113 5.83 -2.32 1.73
C ALA A 113 4.36 -2.52 2.15
N TYR A 114 4.09 -2.31 3.43
CA TYR A 114 2.75 -2.40 3.99
C TYR A 114 2.39 -1.08 4.65
N PHE A 115 1.36 -0.44 4.12
CA PHE A 115 0.87 0.86 4.60
C PHE A 115 -0.32 0.65 5.51
N THR A 116 -0.31 1.28 6.68
CA THR A 116 -1.49 1.37 7.53
C THR A 116 -2.17 2.70 7.24
N MET A 117 -3.40 2.62 6.75
CA MET A 117 -4.22 3.77 6.38
C MET A 117 -5.40 3.88 7.35
N VAL A 118 -5.72 5.09 7.77
CA VAL A 118 -6.82 5.36 8.70
C VAL A 118 -7.91 6.15 8.00
N GLY A 119 -9.16 5.68 8.12
CA GLY A 119 -10.33 6.40 7.63
C GLY A 119 -10.77 7.47 8.64
N LEU A 120 -11.06 8.66 8.15
CA LEU A 120 -11.48 9.79 8.97
C LEU A 120 -12.88 10.24 8.60
N ASP A 121 -13.64 10.67 9.60
CA ASP A 121 -14.93 11.32 9.42
C ASP A 121 -14.78 12.81 9.06
N GLU A 122 -15.89 13.51 8.94
CA GLU A 122 -15.92 14.95 8.60
C GLU A 122 -15.24 15.84 9.64
N LYS A 123 -15.04 15.33 10.86
CA LYS A 123 -14.37 16.05 11.96
C LYS A 123 -12.91 15.61 12.15
N ASP A 124 -12.33 14.93 11.14
CA ASP A 124 -10.99 14.39 11.17
C ASP A 124 -10.75 13.38 12.32
N LYS A 125 -11.80 12.64 12.69
CA LYS A 125 -11.69 11.58 13.70
C LYS A 125 -11.74 10.20 13.04
N PRO A 126 -10.97 9.24 13.56
CA PRO A 126 -11.06 7.86 13.08
C PRO A 126 -12.50 7.36 13.11
N CYS A 127 -12.93 6.75 12.03
CA CYS A 127 -14.29 6.21 11.91
C CYS A 127 -14.26 4.78 11.40
N ARG A 128 -15.36 4.04 11.62
CA ARG A 128 -15.49 2.69 11.10
C ARG A 128 -15.49 2.70 9.58
N ILE A 129 -14.69 1.83 9.00
CA ILE A 129 -14.53 1.72 7.55
C ILE A 129 -15.25 0.49 6.99
N PRO A 130 -15.53 0.44 5.67
CA PRO A 130 -16.14 -0.73 5.05
C PRO A 130 -15.34 -2.01 5.30
N ARG A 131 -16.05 -3.14 5.39
CA ARG A 131 -15.45 -4.45 5.61
C ARG A 131 -14.79 -4.97 4.35
N LEU A 132 -13.84 -5.86 4.50
CA LEU A 132 -13.15 -6.51 3.39
C LEU A 132 -13.65 -7.95 3.25
N THR A 133 -14.20 -8.25 2.08
CA THR A 133 -14.64 -9.60 1.73
C THR A 133 -13.48 -10.40 1.17
N ILE A 134 -13.13 -11.50 1.84
CA ILE A 134 -12.06 -12.41 1.43
C ILE A 134 -12.66 -13.47 0.50
N LYS A 135 -12.09 -13.62 -0.71
CA LYS A 135 -12.61 -14.50 -1.76
C LYS A 135 -11.72 -15.67 -2.13
N SER A 136 -10.49 -15.72 -1.65
CA SER A 136 -9.55 -16.77 -2.01
C SER A 136 -8.66 -17.18 -0.84
N GLU A 137 -8.02 -18.35 -0.95
CA GLU A 137 -7.04 -18.80 0.04
C GLU A 137 -5.81 -17.88 0.07
N GLU A 138 -5.43 -17.29 -1.06
CA GLU A 138 -4.36 -16.31 -1.12
C GLU A 138 -4.70 -15.05 -0.32
N GLU A 139 -5.89 -14.50 -0.52
CA GLU A 139 -6.37 -13.34 0.23
C GLU A 139 -6.47 -13.63 1.73
N LYS A 140 -6.90 -14.85 2.09
CA LYS A 140 -6.95 -15.30 3.49
C LYS A 140 -5.56 -15.35 4.12
N ALA A 141 -4.58 -15.89 3.41
CA ALA A 141 -3.19 -15.94 3.86
C ALA A 141 -2.62 -14.52 4.06
N GLU A 142 -2.94 -13.60 3.16
CA GLU A 142 -2.55 -12.19 3.27
C GLU A 142 -3.16 -11.54 4.52
N TRP A 143 -4.43 -11.81 4.78
CA TRP A 143 -5.14 -11.33 5.96
C TRP A 143 -4.47 -11.83 7.25
N GLU A 144 -4.22 -13.12 7.34
CA GLU A 144 -3.59 -13.72 8.51
C GLU A 144 -2.18 -13.17 8.77
N ALA A 145 -1.40 -12.96 7.70
CA ALA A 145 -0.09 -12.33 7.79
C ALA A 145 -0.20 -10.86 8.26
N ALA A 146 -1.21 -10.14 7.78
CA ALA A 146 -1.49 -8.78 8.21
C ALA A 146 -1.85 -8.67 9.69
N GLU A 147 -2.61 -9.63 10.21
CA GLU A 147 -2.91 -9.70 11.65
C GLU A 147 -1.63 -9.79 12.48
N LYS A 148 -0.69 -10.63 12.06
CA LYS A 148 0.63 -10.76 12.72
C LYS A 148 1.41 -9.46 12.68
N ARG A 149 1.45 -8.79 11.52
CA ARG A 149 2.13 -7.49 11.40
C ARG A 149 1.50 -6.45 12.32
N ARG A 150 0.17 -6.45 12.43
CA ARG A 150 -0.56 -5.55 13.33
C ARG A 150 -0.19 -5.78 14.79
N GLU A 151 -0.14 -7.03 15.23
CA GLU A 151 0.28 -7.40 16.58
C GLU A 151 1.70 -6.92 16.87
N MET A 152 2.62 -7.10 15.93
CA MET A 152 4.00 -6.64 16.06
C MET A 152 4.09 -5.10 16.15
N ARG A 153 3.28 -4.36 15.37
CA ARG A 153 3.23 -2.90 15.47
C ARG A 153 2.72 -2.45 16.84
N MET A 154 1.68 -3.08 17.33
CA MET A 154 1.11 -2.77 18.65
C MET A 154 2.12 -3.05 19.77
N HIS A 155 2.86 -4.15 19.64
CA HIS A 155 3.92 -4.50 20.59
C HIS A 155 5.05 -3.46 20.59
N ARG A 156 5.56 -3.09 19.41
CA ARG A 156 6.58 -2.04 19.28
C ARG A 156 6.13 -0.71 19.90
N ARG A 157 4.91 -0.31 19.62
CA ARG A 157 4.33 0.92 20.19
C ARG A 157 4.30 0.88 21.71
N LYS A 158 3.91 -0.25 22.29
CA LYS A 158 3.84 -0.46 23.72
C LYS A 158 5.24 -0.42 24.39
N GLU A 159 6.25 -0.96 23.69
CA GLU A 159 7.64 -0.96 24.13
C GLU A 159 8.37 0.37 23.86
N GLY A 160 7.77 1.27 23.08
CA GLY A 160 8.35 2.57 22.77
C GLY A 160 9.26 2.60 21.53
N PHE A 161 9.18 1.60 20.66
CA PHE A 161 9.95 1.54 19.42
C PHE A 161 9.18 2.05 18.20
#